data_99a1e0c021cb97cbcdb0f752b8c0a570
#
_entry.id   99a1e0c021cb97cbcdb0f752b8c0a570
#
_cell.length_a   1.000
_cell.length_b   1.000
_cell.length_c   1.000
_cell.angle_alpha   90.00
_cell.angle_beta   90.00
_cell.angle_gamma   90.00
#
_symmetry.space_group_name_H-M   'P 1'
#
loop_
_entity.id
_entity.type
_entity.pdbx_description
1 polymer ?
#
loop_
_entity_poly.entity_id
_entity_poly.type
_entity_poly.pdbx_seq_one_letter_code
_entity_poly.pdbx_strand_id
1 'polypeptide(L)'
;MGDVESLETLEEDADFLEYCYRSVLSELGFSAEHAAVVAACVSDGDRNGKLTQGMGVFEIPVLLARTGTMDVNAEPVVAAEGPSWLVVDAQRSSGQWAVTMAMRAAIAKAREHAIAIGFVRDFNDAGAFGTYVRMAAREGMMAIATNNSLPLVSPWGGMENVLSGAPFAAATPGGEHPPIVSDIQAVEVHDGDLSEAYFQGRRLKGEFLVDPHTGELTDDPAPYFERMEDYGRISDCRAPTVFGTPRMYAFNLFTEMLAGVINPGARMSPEIAGPPSYWLEPRDEALTGGACVIVIDPSHWMPAGEAGARSDRLVDAVKGAKRRPGVEEIHLPGERGWRTMATGAPVRILPAHWESFVQIVESVGLTIDGLRASHTRGE
;
A
#
# COMPACT_ATOMS: atom_id res chain seq x y z
N MET A 1 -15.65 8.49 5.49
CA MET A 1 -15.28 8.64 4.07
C MET A 1 -16.02 9.86 3.56
N GLY A 2 -15.30 10.97 3.37
CA GLY A 2 -15.86 12.20 2.77
C GLY A 2 -16.26 11.92 1.31
N ASP A 3 -17.16 12.75 0.78
CA ASP A 3 -17.59 12.67 -0.61
C ASP A 3 -16.44 13.08 -1.53
N VAL A 4 -15.65 12.10 -1.95
CA VAL A 4 -14.56 12.25 -2.95
C VAL A 4 -15.10 12.82 -4.28
N GLU A 5 -16.41 12.70 -4.52
CA GLU A 5 -17.05 13.21 -5.72
C GLU A 5 -17.07 14.74 -5.83
N SER A 6 -16.93 15.46 -4.70
CA SER A 6 -16.97 16.94 -4.67
C SER A 6 -15.60 17.62 -4.80
N LEU A 7 -14.50 16.85 -4.84
CA LEU A 7 -13.15 17.42 -4.96
C LEU A 7 -12.87 17.82 -6.43
N GLU A 8 -12.30 19.02 -6.61
CA GLU A 8 -11.72 19.40 -7.89
C GLU A 8 -10.57 18.46 -8.25
N THR A 9 -10.63 17.83 -9.42
CA THR A 9 -9.62 16.88 -9.90
C THR A 9 -9.31 17.16 -11.38
N LEU A 10 -8.06 16.89 -11.73
CA LEU A 10 -7.63 16.76 -13.12
C LEU A 10 -7.88 15.31 -13.58
N GLU A 11 -7.97 15.12 -14.87
CA GLU A 11 -8.15 13.81 -15.49
C GLU A 11 -7.00 13.51 -16.45
N GLU A 12 -6.43 12.30 -16.37
CA GLU A 12 -5.35 11.87 -17.24
C GLU A 12 -5.48 10.38 -17.61
N ASP A 13 -4.92 10.01 -18.74
CA ASP A 13 -4.88 8.64 -19.22
C ASP A 13 -3.98 7.76 -18.34
N ALA A 14 -4.46 6.60 -17.94
CA ALA A 14 -3.76 5.71 -17.01
C ALA A 14 -2.49 5.09 -17.64
N ASP A 15 -2.50 4.79 -18.94
CA ASP A 15 -1.34 4.21 -19.64
C ASP A 15 -0.27 5.29 -19.84
N PHE A 16 -0.69 6.53 -20.10
CA PHE A 16 0.23 7.66 -20.14
C PHE A 16 0.88 7.92 -18.78
N LEU A 17 0.13 7.86 -17.67
CA LEU A 17 0.71 8.02 -16.34
C LEU A 17 1.73 6.93 -16.03
N GLU A 18 1.41 5.67 -16.32
CA GLU A 18 2.33 4.56 -16.12
C GLU A 18 3.62 4.72 -16.95
N TYR A 19 3.49 5.19 -18.20
CA TYR A 19 4.62 5.55 -19.04
C TYR A 19 5.48 6.66 -18.41
N CYS A 20 4.84 7.70 -17.86
CA CYS A 20 5.55 8.78 -17.18
C CYS A 20 6.31 8.29 -15.94
N TYR A 21 5.67 7.48 -15.08
CA TYR A 21 6.34 6.90 -13.91
C TYR A 21 7.58 6.10 -14.30
N ARG A 22 7.42 5.22 -15.29
CA ARG A 22 8.53 4.41 -15.80
C ARG A 22 9.68 5.27 -16.33
N SER A 23 9.35 6.33 -17.08
CA SER A 23 10.36 7.24 -17.65
C SER A 23 11.14 7.97 -16.56
N VAL A 24 10.45 8.51 -15.55
CA VAL A 24 11.10 9.17 -14.40
C VAL A 24 12.02 8.21 -13.64
N LEU A 25 11.54 6.99 -13.37
CA LEU A 25 12.35 5.98 -12.66
C LEU A 25 13.59 5.57 -13.48
N SER A 26 13.46 5.48 -14.80
CA SER A 26 14.60 5.18 -15.69
C SER A 26 15.67 6.29 -15.62
N GLU A 27 15.28 7.56 -15.61
CA GLU A 27 16.21 8.69 -15.44
C GLU A 27 16.88 8.70 -14.04
N LEU A 28 16.24 8.12 -13.04
CA LEU A 28 16.82 7.94 -11.70
C LEU A 28 17.75 6.72 -11.61
N GLY A 29 17.95 5.97 -12.68
CA GLY A 29 18.88 4.84 -12.75
C GLY A 29 18.28 3.47 -12.44
N PHE A 30 16.95 3.36 -12.29
CA PHE A 30 16.31 2.05 -12.17
C PHE A 30 16.51 1.21 -13.43
N SER A 31 16.72 -0.10 -13.29
CA SER A 31 16.70 -1.00 -14.44
C SER A 31 15.31 -1.00 -15.11
N ALA A 32 15.25 -1.35 -16.38
CA ALA A 32 13.99 -1.36 -17.12
C ALA A 32 12.91 -2.25 -16.47
N GLU A 33 13.30 -3.41 -15.93
CA GLU A 33 12.38 -4.31 -15.23
C GLU A 33 11.93 -3.72 -13.89
N HIS A 34 12.86 -3.18 -13.10
CA HIS A 34 12.55 -2.54 -11.82
C HIS A 34 11.59 -1.34 -12.02
N ALA A 35 11.92 -0.43 -12.95
CA ALA A 35 11.08 0.72 -13.28
C ALA A 35 9.67 0.30 -13.72
N ALA A 36 9.56 -0.74 -14.56
CA ALA A 36 8.27 -1.25 -15.02
C ALA A 36 7.41 -1.80 -13.88
N VAL A 37 8.02 -2.56 -12.95
CA VAL A 37 7.28 -3.13 -11.81
C VAL A 37 6.81 -2.02 -10.86
N VAL A 38 7.67 -1.06 -10.51
CA VAL A 38 7.28 0.07 -9.65
C VAL A 38 6.19 0.90 -10.30
N ALA A 39 6.35 1.27 -11.58
CA ALA A 39 5.36 2.03 -12.33
C ALA A 39 3.98 1.32 -12.38
N ALA A 40 3.98 0.01 -12.64
CA ALA A 40 2.74 -0.77 -12.66
C ALA A 40 2.07 -0.83 -11.27
N CYS A 41 2.83 -0.94 -10.18
CA CYS A 41 2.28 -0.92 -8.82
C CYS A 41 1.66 0.45 -8.47
N VAL A 42 2.30 1.55 -8.86
CA VAL A 42 1.78 2.91 -8.68
C VAL A 42 0.51 3.10 -9.52
N SER A 43 0.57 2.77 -10.81
CA SER A 43 -0.56 2.86 -11.74
C SER A 43 -1.76 2.01 -11.32
N ASP A 44 -1.55 0.86 -10.65
CA ASP A 44 -2.65 0.06 -10.10
C ASP A 44 -3.42 0.84 -9.01
N GLY A 45 -2.75 1.67 -8.19
CA GLY A 45 -3.39 2.59 -7.26
C GLY A 45 -4.28 3.62 -7.97
N ASP A 46 -3.76 4.24 -9.02
CA ASP A 46 -4.47 5.22 -9.83
C ASP A 46 -5.70 4.61 -10.51
N ARG A 47 -5.53 3.46 -11.18
CA ARG A 47 -6.61 2.73 -11.86
C ARG A 47 -7.72 2.28 -10.90
N ASN A 48 -7.39 2.06 -9.63
CA ASN A 48 -8.36 1.77 -8.57
C ASN A 48 -9.03 3.04 -8.00
N GLY A 49 -8.74 4.23 -8.52
CA GLY A 49 -9.31 5.49 -8.07
C GLY A 49 -8.92 5.89 -6.64
N LYS A 50 -7.77 5.43 -6.16
CA LYS A 50 -7.25 5.75 -4.83
C LYS A 50 -6.43 7.05 -4.89
N LEU A 51 -7.06 8.18 -4.62
CA LEU A 51 -6.43 9.51 -4.71
C LEU A 51 -5.18 9.70 -3.83
N THR A 52 -5.07 8.96 -2.73
CA THR A 52 -3.94 9.01 -1.79
C THR A 52 -2.92 7.89 -2.00
N GLN A 53 -3.12 7.07 -3.01
CA GLN A 53 -2.21 6.05 -3.50
C GLN A 53 -1.85 6.38 -4.96
N GLY A 54 -1.16 5.56 -5.66
CA GLY A 54 -0.78 5.90 -7.03
C GLY A 54 0.09 7.17 -7.09
N MET A 55 -0.30 8.19 -7.88
CA MET A 55 0.47 9.43 -8.00
C MET A 55 0.76 10.10 -6.65
N GLY A 56 -0.19 10.07 -5.72
CA GLY A 56 -0.03 10.69 -4.40
C GLY A 56 1.12 10.15 -3.56
N VAL A 57 1.62 8.95 -3.87
CA VAL A 57 2.77 8.32 -3.18
C VAL A 57 3.98 8.13 -4.09
N PHE A 58 3.92 8.53 -5.35
CA PHE A 58 5.03 8.37 -6.29
C PHE A 58 6.28 9.16 -5.89
N GLU A 59 6.12 10.22 -5.13
CA GLU A 59 7.26 10.98 -4.58
C GLU A 59 8.16 10.11 -3.68
N ILE A 60 7.61 9.10 -3.00
CA ILE A 60 8.34 8.26 -2.04
C ILE A 60 9.51 7.51 -2.70
N PRO A 61 9.31 6.65 -3.72
CA PRO A 61 10.42 5.97 -4.37
C PRO A 61 11.42 6.94 -5.01
N VAL A 62 10.96 8.10 -5.50
CA VAL A 62 11.85 9.15 -6.05
C VAL A 62 12.77 9.72 -4.98
N LEU A 63 12.24 10.08 -3.82
CA LEU A 63 13.03 10.60 -2.70
C LEU A 63 14.02 9.56 -2.17
N LEU A 64 13.57 8.33 -2.00
CA LEU A 64 14.42 7.25 -1.48
C LEU A 64 15.57 6.91 -2.44
N ALA A 65 15.31 6.98 -3.74
CA ALA A 65 16.36 6.84 -4.75
C ALA A 65 17.37 8.00 -4.69
N ARG A 66 16.89 9.24 -4.57
CA ARG A 66 17.76 10.44 -4.51
C ARG A 66 18.60 10.53 -3.25
N THR A 67 18.06 10.10 -2.12
CA THR A 67 18.82 10.07 -0.86
C THR A 67 19.80 8.90 -0.77
N GLY A 68 19.69 7.91 -1.68
CA GLY A 68 20.48 6.68 -1.62
C GLY A 68 20.02 5.70 -0.54
N THR A 69 18.92 5.98 0.14
CA THR A 69 18.28 5.04 1.09
C THR A 69 17.79 3.81 0.34
N MET A 70 17.21 3.98 -0.84
CA MET A 70 16.91 2.89 -1.78
C MET A 70 18.09 2.70 -2.74
N ASP A 71 18.58 1.47 -2.83
CA ASP A 71 19.55 1.10 -3.87
C ASP A 71 18.79 0.72 -5.15
N VAL A 72 18.80 1.62 -6.11
CA VAL A 72 18.10 1.43 -7.41
C VAL A 72 18.75 0.36 -8.28
N ASN A 73 20.01 -0.02 -7.99
CA ASN A 73 20.76 -1.06 -8.70
C ASN A 73 20.65 -2.44 -8.02
N ALA A 74 20.10 -2.49 -6.80
CA ALA A 74 19.95 -3.74 -6.09
C ALA A 74 18.90 -4.63 -6.76
N GLU A 75 19.24 -5.89 -6.93
CA GLU A 75 18.34 -6.94 -7.43
C GLU A 75 17.92 -7.83 -6.26
N PRO A 76 16.61 -7.93 -5.94
CA PRO A 76 16.13 -8.85 -4.91
C PRO A 76 16.54 -10.29 -5.21
N VAL A 77 17.00 -11.01 -4.19
CA VAL A 77 17.44 -12.40 -4.34
C VAL A 77 16.66 -13.34 -3.43
N VAL A 78 16.43 -14.57 -3.87
CA VAL A 78 15.92 -15.63 -3.00
C VAL A 78 17.04 -16.07 -2.08
N ALA A 79 17.00 -15.65 -0.82
CA ALA A 79 18.01 -15.96 0.18
C ALA A 79 17.87 -17.37 0.73
N ALA A 80 16.65 -17.90 0.79
CA ALA A 80 16.34 -19.27 1.19
C ALA A 80 14.98 -19.69 0.67
N GLU A 81 14.78 -20.96 0.41
CA GLU A 81 13.49 -21.48 -0.01
C GLU A 81 13.31 -22.96 0.33
N GLY A 82 12.06 -23.39 0.36
CA GLY A 82 11.64 -24.78 0.44
C GLY A 82 10.45 -25.03 -0.49
N PRO A 83 9.84 -26.21 -0.43
CA PRO A 83 8.75 -26.57 -1.34
C PRO A 83 7.59 -25.54 -1.30
N SER A 84 7.19 -25.09 -0.12
CA SER A 84 6.03 -24.22 0.09
C SER A 84 6.37 -22.89 0.77
N TRP A 85 7.63 -22.47 0.79
CA TRP A 85 8.06 -21.21 1.37
C TRP A 85 9.28 -20.63 0.68
N LEU A 86 9.48 -19.31 0.81
CA LEU A 86 10.70 -18.62 0.38
C LEU A 86 10.95 -17.37 1.22
N VAL A 87 12.20 -16.95 1.26
CA VAL A 87 12.66 -15.68 1.82
C VAL A 87 13.37 -14.90 0.73
N VAL A 88 12.89 -13.70 0.46
CA VAL A 88 13.50 -12.75 -0.47
C VAL A 88 14.25 -11.70 0.33
N ASP A 89 15.51 -11.51 0.03
CA ASP A 89 16.33 -10.39 0.49
C ASP A 89 16.31 -9.33 -0.60
N ALA A 90 15.73 -8.17 -0.28
CA ALA A 90 15.55 -7.10 -1.24
C ALA A 90 16.80 -6.21 -1.40
N GLN A 91 17.80 -6.36 -0.54
CA GLN A 91 19.07 -5.60 -0.61
C GLN A 91 18.86 -4.08 -0.72
N ARG A 92 17.90 -3.55 0.04
CA ARG A 92 17.46 -2.15 0.03
C ARG A 92 16.81 -1.67 -1.28
N SER A 93 16.40 -2.56 -2.16
CA SER A 93 15.61 -2.24 -3.34
C SER A 93 14.18 -1.76 -2.97
N SER A 94 13.36 -1.43 -3.95
CA SER A 94 11.96 -1.12 -3.71
C SER A 94 11.16 -2.34 -3.25
N GLY A 95 10.23 -2.13 -2.34
CA GLY A 95 9.31 -3.18 -1.92
C GLY A 95 8.36 -3.60 -3.04
N GLN A 96 8.01 -2.68 -3.94
CA GLN A 96 7.20 -3.01 -5.11
C GLN A 96 7.84 -4.15 -5.91
N TRP A 97 9.12 -4.11 -6.13
CA TRP A 97 9.81 -5.18 -6.87
C TRP A 97 9.95 -6.45 -6.04
N ALA A 98 10.46 -6.33 -4.81
CA ALA A 98 10.74 -7.49 -3.96
C ALA A 98 9.46 -8.26 -3.56
N VAL A 99 8.38 -7.56 -3.19
CA VAL A 99 7.10 -8.19 -2.84
C VAL A 99 6.42 -8.79 -4.09
N THR A 100 6.55 -8.15 -5.26
CA THR A 100 6.09 -8.73 -6.54
C THR A 100 6.82 -10.04 -6.83
N MET A 101 8.13 -10.07 -6.65
CA MET A 101 8.92 -11.29 -6.82
C MET A 101 8.48 -12.39 -5.85
N ALA A 102 8.32 -12.07 -4.57
CA ALA A 102 7.85 -13.01 -3.55
C ALA A 102 6.45 -13.55 -3.86
N MET A 103 5.53 -12.67 -4.28
CA MET A 103 4.16 -13.06 -4.64
C MET A 103 4.15 -13.99 -5.86
N ARG A 104 4.89 -13.67 -6.93
CA ARG A 104 4.99 -14.53 -8.11
C ARG A 104 5.55 -15.91 -7.77
N ALA A 105 6.60 -15.96 -6.96
CA ALA A 105 7.19 -17.21 -6.51
C ALA A 105 6.24 -18.01 -5.61
N ALA A 106 5.52 -17.34 -4.70
CA ALA A 106 4.51 -17.98 -3.85
C ALA A 106 3.34 -18.56 -4.67
N ILE A 107 2.87 -17.85 -5.72
CA ILE A 107 1.86 -18.34 -6.65
C ILE A 107 2.35 -19.63 -7.34
N ALA A 108 3.59 -19.64 -7.85
CA ALA A 108 4.17 -20.83 -8.50
C ALA A 108 4.24 -22.01 -7.52
N LYS A 109 4.73 -21.79 -6.30
CA LYS A 109 4.82 -22.85 -5.27
C LYS A 109 3.44 -23.32 -4.78
N ALA A 110 2.46 -22.43 -4.62
CA ALA A 110 1.09 -22.80 -4.23
C ALA A 110 0.42 -23.68 -5.28
N ARG A 111 0.70 -23.44 -6.56
CA ARG A 111 0.20 -24.28 -7.67
C ARG A 111 0.69 -25.73 -7.56
N GLU A 112 1.87 -25.96 -7.00
CA GLU A 112 2.43 -27.30 -6.79
C GLU A 112 2.07 -27.91 -5.43
N HIS A 113 1.94 -27.08 -4.39
CA HIS A 113 1.89 -27.52 -2.99
C HIS A 113 0.62 -27.05 -2.23
N ALA A 114 -0.36 -26.52 -2.94
CA ALA A 114 -1.63 -26.00 -2.42
C ALA A 114 -1.50 -24.68 -1.63
N ILE A 115 -0.47 -24.51 -0.83
CA ILE A 115 -0.23 -23.31 -0.01
C ILE A 115 1.26 -22.97 -0.08
N ALA A 116 1.55 -21.67 -0.23
CA ALA A 116 2.91 -21.18 -0.11
C ALA A 116 2.95 -19.87 0.69
N ILE A 117 4.07 -19.66 1.38
CA ILE A 117 4.38 -18.42 2.10
C ILE A 117 5.67 -17.82 1.57
N GLY A 118 5.67 -16.53 1.30
CA GLY A 118 6.85 -15.74 0.94
C GLY A 118 7.10 -14.66 1.98
N PHE A 119 8.33 -14.53 2.41
CA PHE A 119 8.82 -13.46 3.26
C PHE A 119 9.72 -12.54 2.46
N VAL A 120 9.67 -11.25 2.76
CA VAL A 120 10.56 -10.24 2.18
C VAL A 120 11.17 -9.43 3.32
N ARG A 121 12.47 -9.15 3.23
CA ARG A 121 13.20 -8.32 4.18
C ARG A 121 14.06 -7.29 3.45
N ASP A 122 14.54 -6.30 4.18
CA ASP A 122 15.48 -5.28 3.72
C ASP A 122 15.02 -4.56 2.44
N PHE A 123 13.78 -4.07 2.44
CA PHE A 123 13.18 -3.35 1.33
C PHE A 123 12.71 -1.95 1.75
N ASN A 124 12.54 -1.07 0.77
CA ASN A 124 11.98 0.25 0.96
C ASN A 124 10.62 0.34 0.29
N ASP A 125 9.69 1.03 0.90
CA ASP A 125 8.33 1.26 0.43
C ASP A 125 7.76 0.16 -0.49
N ALA A 126 6.57 -0.28 -0.25
CA ALA A 126 5.92 -1.33 -1.05
C ALA A 126 4.57 -0.89 -1.64
N GLY A 127 4.15 0.35 -1.38
CA GLY A 127 2.88 0.87 -1.87
C GLY A 127 1.65 0.11 -1.35
N ALA A 128 0.60 0.04 -2.17
CA ALA A 128 -0.67 -0.58 -1.80
C ALA A 128 -0.63 -2.11 -1.91
N PHE A 129 -0.93 -2.80 -0.81
CA PHE A 129 -0.83 -4.27 -0.74
C PHE A 129 -1.95 -5.00 -1.51
N GLY A 130 -3.05 -4.33 -1.80
CA GLY A 130 -4.08 -4.85 -2.69
C GLY A 130 -3.59 -5.23 -4.08
N THR A 131 -2.54 -4.55 -4.57
CA THR A 131 -1.90 -4.85 -5.85
C THR A 131 -1.37 -6.28 -5.90
N TYR A 132 -0.69 -6.72 -4.85
CA TYR A 132 -0.08 -8.07 -4.82
C TYR A 132 -1.12 -9.18 -4.69
N VAL A 133 -2.12 -9.02 -3.81
CA VAL A 133 -3.16 -10.06 -3.63
C VAL A 133 -4.04 -10.21 -4.86
N ARG A 134 -4.23 -9.14 -5.65
CA ARG A 134 -4.92 -9.22 -6.95
C ARG A 134 -4.15 -10.08 -7.96
N MET A 135 -2.83 -10.18 -7.88
CA MET A 135 -2.06 -11.06 -8.76
C MET A 135 -2.48 -12.52 -8.57
N ALA A 136 -2.56 -12.99 -7.33
CA ALA A 136 -3.00 -14.35 -7.02
C ALA A 136 -4.48 -14.57 -7.38
N ALA A 137 -5.35 -13.59 -7.10
CA ALA A 137 -6.77 -13.68 -7.42
C ALA A 137 -7.04 -13.83 -8.94
N ARG A 138 -6.24 -13.17 -9.78
CA ARG A 138 -6.30 -13.33 -11.26
C ARG A 138 -5.87 -14.72 -11.72
N GLU A 139 -5.07 -15.44 -10.93
CA GLU A 139 -4.65 -16.82 -11.17
C GLU A 139 -5.61 -17.86 -10.54
N GLY A 140 -6.77 -17.43 -10.02
CA GLY A 140 -7.75 -18.29 -9.38
C GLY A 140 -7.42 -18.69 -7.95
N MET A 141 -6.46 -18.03 -7.31
CA MET A 141 -5.98 -18.31 -5.96
C MET A 141 -6.43 -17.25 -4.95
N MET A 142 -6.53 -17.64 -3.68
CA MET A 142 -6.66 -16.70 -2.59
C MET A 142 -5.27 -16.24 -2.14
N ALA A 143 -5.13 -14.96 -1.77
CA ALA A 143 -3.90 -14.48 -1.14
C ALA A 143 -4.17 -13.55 0.04
N ILE A 144 -3.17 -13.51 0.92
CA ILE A 144 -3.02 -12.54 2.01
C ILE A 144 -1.65 -11.90 1.86
N ALA A 145 -1.55 -10.59 2.13
CA ALA A 145 -0.28 -9.88 2.15
C ALA A 145 -0.29 -8.81 3.23
N THR A 146 0.83 -8.63 3.91
CA THR A 146 1.04 -7.63 4.96
C THR A 146 2.51 -7.25 5.05
N ASN A 147 2.81 -6.09 5.64
CA ASN A 147 4.16 -5.74 6.08
C ASN A 147 4.10 -5.04 7.44
N ASN A 148 5.26 -4.83 8.04
CA ASN A 148 5.47 -3.86 9.09
C ASN A 148 6.43 -2.75 8.62
N SER A 149 6.44 -1.64 9.35
CA SER A 149 7.28 -0.48 9.06
C SER A 149 7.65 0.24 10.35
N LEU A 150 8.13 1.48 10.23
CA LEU A 150 8.47 2.29 11.40
C LEU A 150 7.30 2.42 12.38
N PRO A 151 7.61 2.60 13.68
CA PRO A 151 6.60 2.69 14.72
C PRO A 151 5.89 4.05 14.67
N LEU A 152 4.64 4.05 14.25
CA LEU A 152 3.75 5.22 14.19
C LEU A 152 2.50 5.04 15.06
N VAL A 153 2.33 3.88 15.69
CA VAL A 153 1.12 3.48 16.37
C VAL A 153 1.43 3.00 17.79
N SER A 154 0.64 3.46 18.73
CA SER A 154 0.72 3.06 20.13
C SER A 154 -0.01 1.74 20.35
N PRO A 155 0.50 0.83 21.21
CA PRO A 155 -0.27 -0.31 21.66
C PRO A 155 -1.48 0.16 22.48
N TRP A 156 -2.54 -0.63 22.50
CA TRP A 156 -3.73 -0.32 23.30
C TRP A 156 -3.36 -0.08 24.79
N GLY A 157 -3.67 1.12 25.28
CA GLY A 157 -3.31 1.54 26.64
C GLY A 157 -1.89 2.12 26.76
N GLY A 158 -1.14 2.23 25.69
CA GLY A 158 0.17 2.86 25.65
C GLY A 158 0.12 4.34 25.28
N MET A 159 1.25 5.02 25.42
CA MET A 159 1.47 6.44 25.05
C MET A 159 2.65 6.61 24.11
N GLU A 160 3.29 5.54 23.68
CA GLU A 160 4.48 5.57 22.83
C GLU A 160 4.23 4.80 21.55
N ASN A 161 4.82 5.27 20.46
CA ASN A 161 4.79 4.58 19.18
C ASN A 161 5.69 3.35 19.25
N VAL A 162 5.11 2.17 19.10
CA VAL A 162 5.79 0.87 19.19
C VAL A 162 5.48 0.00 17.97
N LEU A 163 4.30 0.18 17.37
CA LEU A 163 3.80 -0.62 16.27
C LEU A 163 3.66 0.22 15.00
N SER A 164 3.63 -0.42 13.85
CA SER A 164 3.36 0.25 12.59
C SER A 164 1.87 0.30 12.25
N GLY A 165 1.49 1.24 11.40
CA GLY A 165 0.19 1.23 10.75
C GLY A 165 0.13 0.17 9.65
N ALA A 166 0.39 -1.09 9.99
CA ALA A 166 0.59 -2.19 9.07
C ALA A 166 -0.55 -2.32 8.05
N PRO A 167 -0.28 -2.36 6.73
CA PRO A 167 -1.28 -2.73 5.75
C PRO A 167 -1.61 -4.22 5.88
N PHE A 168 -2.86 -4.55 5.62
CA PHE A 168 -3.33 -5.92 5.45
C PHE A 168 -4.19 -5.98 4.20
N ALA A 169 -3.82 -6.85 3.28
CA ALA A 169 -4.61 -7.11 2.10
C ALA A 169 -4.94 -8.60 1.99
N ALA A 170 -6.15 -8.90 1.54
CA ALA A 170 -6.57 -10.24 1.19
C ALA A 170 -7.46 -10.19 -0.06
N ALA A 171 -7.35 -11.19 -0.91
CA ALA A 171 -8.21 -11.33 -2.06
C ALA A 171 -8.63 -12.78 -2.28
N THR A 172 -9.87 -12.98 -2.75
CA THR A 172 -10.36 -14.27 -3.26
C THR A 172 -10.54 -14.18 -4.77
N PRO A 173 -10.45 -15.29 -5.52
CA PRO A 173 -10.77 -15.26 -6.94
C PRO A 173 -12.25 -14.87 -7.15
N GLY A 174 -12.51 -14.13 -8.23
CA GLY A 174 -13.86 -13.89 -8.73
C GLY A 174 -14.33 -14.99 -9.68
N GLY A 175 -15.62 -15.01 -9.97
CA GLY A 175 -16.23 -15.81 -11.02
C GLY A 175 -16.84 -14.89 -12.08
N GLU A 176 -18.17 -14.71 -12.06
CA GLU A 176 -18.88 -13.70 -12.87
C GLU A 176 -18.68 -12.28 -12.28
N HIS A 177 -18.58 -12.19 -10.95
CA HIS A 177 -18.21 -10.97 -10.26
C HIS A 177 -16.67 -10.82 -10.18
N PRO A 178 -16.18 -9.58 -10.09
CA PRO A 178 -14.76 -9.32 -9.80
C PRO A 178 -14.31 -9.97 -8.47
N PRO A 179 -13.00 -10.22 -8.30
CA PRO A 179 -12.44 -10.64 -7.03
C PRO A 179 -12.85 -9.73 -5.85
N ILE A 180 -13.13 -10.32 -4.69
CA ILE A 180 -13.28 -9.56 -3.46
C ILE A 180 -11.87 -9.21 -2.99
N VAL A 181 -11.58 -7.91 -2.81
CA VAL A 181 -10.27 -7.43 -2.36
C VAL A 181 -10.45 -6.57 -1.13
N SER A 182 -10.00 -7.08 0.02
CA SER A 182 -9.87 -6.28 1.24
C SER A 182 -8.45 -5.72 1.29
N ASP A 183 -8.30 -4.40 1.36
CA ASP A 183 -7.02 -3.70 1.43
C ASP A 183 -7.18 -2.54 2.41
N ILE A 184 -6.66 -2.72 3.62
CA ILE A 184 -6.86 -1.83 4.76
C ILE A 184 -5.54 -1.61 5.49
N GLN A 185 -5.45 -0.56 6.29
CA GLN A 185 -4.48 -0.49 7.38
C GLN A 185 -5.07 -1.11 8.65
N ALA A 186 -4.23 -1.77 9.44
CA ALA A 186 -4.62 -2.38 10.72
C ALA A 186 -4.67 -1.34 11.85
N VAL A 187 -5.31 -0.19 11.58
CA VAL A 187 -5.53 0.94 12.50
C VAL A 187 -6.91 1.53 12.27
N GLU A 188 -7.43 2.27 13.23
CA GLU A 188 -8.76 2.92 13.13
C GLU A 188 -8.72 4.24 12.33
N VAL A 189 -7.60 4.93 12.33
CA VAL A 189 -7.41 6.18 11.60
C VAL A 189 -6.15 6.10 10.75
N HIS A 190 -6.28 6.45 9.49
CA HIS A 190 -5.19 6.46 8.53
C HIS A 190 -4.51 7.83 8.52
N ASP A 191 -3.20 7.89 8.17
CA ASP A 191 -2.45 9.13 8.06
C ASP A 191 -3.11 10.15 7.12
N GLY A 192 -3.72 9.67 6.04
CA GLY A 192 -4.50 10.50 5.13
C GLY A 192 -5.74 11.13 5.77
N ASP A 193 -6.44 10.39 6.65
CA ASP A 193 -7.60 10.92 7.37
C ASP A 193 -7.17 11.97 8.40
N LEU A 194 -6.01 11.77 9.04
CA LEU A 194 -5.40 12.73 9.97
C LEU A 194 -5.03 14.02 9.24
N SER A 195 -4.33 13.91 8.12
CA SER A 195 -3.91 15.04 7.29
C SER A 195 -5.13 15.83 6.79
N GLU A 196 -6.13 15.13 6.26
CA GLU A 196 -7.35 15.76 5.78
C GLU A 196 -8.08 16.52 6.91
N ALA A 197 -8.22 15.90 8.08
CA ALA A 197 -8.87 16.53 9.22
C ALA A 197 -8.10 17.77 9.70
N TYR A 198 -6.78 17.68 9.81
CA TYR A 198 -5.92 18.77 10.24
C TYR A 198 -5.97 19.98 9.29
N PHE A 199 -5.74 19.77 7.99
CA PHE A 199 -5.72 20.87 7.02
C PHE A 199 -7.09 21.50 6.79
N GLN A 200 -8.17 20.76 7.05
CA GLN A 200 -9.53 21.30 6.99
C GLN A 200 -10.01 21.89 8.33
N GLY A 201 -9.18 21.89 9.38
CA GLY A 201 -9.54 22.38 10.71
C GLY A 201 -10.69 21.59 11.35
N ARG A 202 -10.80 20.29 11.01
CA ARG A 202 -11.85 19.40 11.51
C ARG A 202 -11.33 18.49 12.62
N ARG A 203 -12.24 18.05 13.46
CA ARG A 203 -12.01 16.96 14.40
C ARG A 203 -12.16 15.59 13.71
N LEU A 204 -11.50 14.58 14.24
CA LEU A 204 -11.71 13.19 13.83
C LEU A 204 -13.10 12.70 14.23
N LYS A 205 -13.56 11.62 13.64
CA LYS A 205 -14.86 11.00 13.96
C LYS A 205 -14.85 10.17 15.24
N GLY A 206 -13.75 10.18 15.99
CA GLY A 206 -13.56 9.47 17.24
C GLY A 206 -12.22 9.83 17.87
N GLU A 207 -12.07 9.51 19.16
CA GLU A 207 -10.84 9.72 19.92
C GLU A 207 -9.84 8.61 19.60
N PHE A 208 -9.07 8.80 18.53
CA PHE A 208 -8.13 7.81 18.00
C PHE A 208 -6.67 8.14 18.31
N LEU A 209 -6.40 9.30 18.85
CA LEU A 209 -5.06 9.74 19.22
C LEU A 209 -4.87 9.79 20.72
N VAL A 210 -3.64 9.60 21.17
CA VAL A 210 -3.22 9.90 22.54
C VAL A 210 -2.56 11.27 22.55
N ASP A 211 -3.06 12.18 23.37
CA ASP A 211 -2.38 13.46 23.62
C ASP A 211 -1.02 13.17 24.29
N PRO A 212 0.10 13.58 23.69
CA PRO A 212 1.44 13.24 24.20
C PRO A 212 1.78 13.94 25.51
N HIS A 213 1.04 15.00 25.92
CA HIS A 213 1.27 15.76 27.14
C HIS A 213 0.46 15.23 28.31
N THR A 214 -0.77 14.78 28.06
CA THR A 214 -1.69 14.35 29.10
C THR A 214 -1.86 12.82 29.19
N GLY A 215 -1.61 12.12 28.10
CA GLY A 215 -1.90 10.68 27.98
C GLY A 215 -3.39 10.38 27.80
N GLU A 216 -4.22 11.39 27.62
CA GLU A 216 -5.65 11.23 27.36
C GLU A 216 -5.92 11.00 25.87
N LEU A 217 -7.03 10.34 25.58
CA LEU A 217 -7.49 10.18 24.21
C LEU A 217 -8.03 11.49 23.66
N THR A 218 -7.80 11.75 22.37
CA THR A 218 -8.26 12.96 21.70
C THR A 218 -8.74 12.68 20.28
N ASP A 219 -9.71 13.45 19.82
CA ASP A 219 -10.15 13.56 18.44
C ASP A 219 -9.49 14.71 17.68
N ASP A 220 -8.59 15.47 18.37
CA ASP A 220 -7.84 16.57 17.79
C ASP A 220 -6.65 16.06 16.99
N PRO A 221 -6.57 16.28 15.67
CA PRO A 221 -5.41 15.88 14.88
C PRO A 221 -4.18 16.77 15.11
N ALA A 222 -4.33 17.96 15.70
CA ALA A 222 -3.25 18.95 15.82
C ALA A 222 -2.00 18.41 16.54
N PRO A 223 -2.08 17.65 17.65
CA PRO A 223 -0.90 17.09 18.31
C PRO A 223 -0.07 16.16 17.44
N TYR A 224 -0.69 15.51 16.45
CA TYR A 224 0.00 14.65 15.49
C TYR A 224 0.93 15.46 14.57
N PHE A 225 0.63 16.74 14.34
CA PHE A 225 1.31 17.63 13.40
C PHE A 225 2.10 18.76 14.07
N GLU A 226 2.35 18.69 15.35
CA GLU A 226 2.92 19.77 16.16
C GLU A 226 4.28 20.33 15.66
N ARG A 227 4.91 19.69 14.68
CA ARG A 227 6.18 20.12 14.05
C ARG A 227 6.16 20.13 12.53
N MET A 228 4.99 20.10 11.91
CA MET A 228 4.89 20.07 10.44
C MET A 228 5.15 21.42 9.75
N GLU A 229 5.47 22.49 10.47
CA GLU A 229 5.67 23.81 9.89
C GLU A 229 6.77 23.85 8.81
N ASP A 230 7.73 22.92 8.88
CA ASP A 230 8.86 22.90 7.95
C ASP A 230 8.65 22.12 6.65
N TYR A 231 7.67 21.18 6.55
CA TYR A 231 7.65 20.23 5.42
C TYR A 231 6.30 19.91 4.82
N GLY A 232 5.17 20.27 5.43
CA GLY A 232 3.86 19.77 4.99
C GLY A 232 3.78 18.23 4.98
N ARG A 233 4.60 17.53 5.77
CA ARG A 233 4.77 16.07 5.80
C ARG A 233 4.59 15.51 7.20
N ILE A 234 4.09 14.28 7.28
CA ILE A 234 3.83 13.49 8.49
C ILE A 234 5.13 13.11 9.25
N SER A 235 6.21 13.83 9.09
CA SER A 235 7.53 13.39 9.54
C SER A 235 7.84 13.61 11.03
N ASP A 236 7.03 14.39 11.75
CA ASP A 236 7.28 14.73 13.15
C ASP A 236 6.08 14.42 14.07
N CYS A 237 5.38 13.33 13.77
CA CYS A 237 4.27 12.89 14.60
C CYS A 237 4.71 12.64 16.05
N ARG A 238 4.17 13.40 16.97
CA ARG A 238 4.41 13.20 18.40
C ARG A 238 3.30 12.45 19.09
N ALA A 239 2.07 12.67 18.67
CA ALA A 239 0.95 11.94 19.21
C ALA A 239 0.89 10.58 18.53
N PRO A 240 1.01 9.47 19.27
CA PRO A 240 0.79 8.15 18.69
C PRO A 240 -0.67 7.99 18.32
N THR A 241 -0.94 7.30 17.21
CA THR A 241 -2.28 6.83 16.91
C THR A 241 -2.66 5.71 17.88
N VAL A 242 -3.91 5.64 18.27
CA VAL A 242 -4.43 4.53 19.08
C VAL A 242 -5.39 3.69 18.26
N PHE A 243 -5.54 2.42 18.63
CA PHE A 243 -6.56 1.57 18.03
C PHE A 243 -7.90 1.87 18.71
N GLY A 244 -8.93 2.13 17.93
CA GLY A 244 -10.27 2.42 18.44
C GLY A 244 -10.88 1.25 19.23
N THR A 245 -10.33 0.03 19.09
CA THR A 245 -10.75 -1.15 19.85
C THR A 245 -9.59 -2.09 20.18
N PRO A 246 -9.67 -2.82 21.30
CA PRO A 246 -8.70 -3.89 21.59
C PRO A 246 -8.63 -4.98 20.50
N ARG A 247 -9.68 -5.13 19.70
CA ARG A 247 -9.73 -6.12 18.60
C ARG A 247 -8.84 -5.70 17.43
N MET A 248 -8.89 -4.42 17.06
CA MET A 248 -8.01 -3.90 16.01
C MET A 248 -6.54 -3.95 16.44
N TYR A 249 -6.25 -3.65 17.71
CA TYR A 249 -4.91 -3.84 18.27
C TYR A 249 -4.43 -5.29 18.18
N ALA A 250 -5.27 -6.26 18.53
CA ALA A 250 -4.92 -7.68 18.41
C ALA A 250 -4.69 -8.09 16.93
N PHE A 251 -5.45 -7.51 16.01
CA PHE A 251 -5.26 -7.73 14.57
C PHE A 251 -3.95 -7.11 14.07
N ASN A 252 -3.60 -5.92 14.53
CA ASN A 252 -2.31 -5.29 14.21
C ASN A 252 -1.12 -6.12 14.72
N LEU A 253 -1.20 -6.65 15.95
CA LEU A 253 -0.18 -7.57 16.45
C LEU A 253 -0.06 -8.83 15.59
N PHE A 254 -1.15 -9.34 15.05
CA PHE A 254 -1.11 -10.48 14.12
C PHE A 254 -0.34 -10.13 12.84
N THR A 255 -0.52 -8.92 12.29
CA THR A 255 0.26 -8.47 11.13
C THR A 255 1.75 -8.35 11.44
N GLU A 256 2.09 -7.80 12.62
CA GLU A 256 3.47 -7.73 13.11
C GLU A 256 4.12 -9.11 13.30
N MET A 257 3.36 -10.10 13.81
CA MET A 257 3.86 -11.48 13.95
C MET A 257 4.23 -12.08 12.58
N LEU A 258 3.42 -11.84 11.55
CA LEU A 258 3.68 -12.35 10.20
C LEU A 258 4.85 -11.64 9.52
N ALA A 259 4.90 -10.32 9.62
CA ALA A 259 5.86 -9.51 8.88
C ALA A 259 7.23 -9.44 9.57
N GLY A 260 7.25 -9.31 10.90
CA GLY A 260 8.47 -9.11 11.71
C GLY A 260 8.90 -10.37 12.46
N VAL A 261 8.03 -10.92 13.33
CA VAL A 261 8.46 -11.95 14.30
C VAL A 261 8.91 -13.25 13.65
N ILE A 262 8.16 -13.76 12.66
CA ILE A 262 8.49 -15.05 12.01
C ILE A 262 9.24 -14.88 10.68
N ASN A 263 9.50 -13.66 10.25
CA ASN A 263 10.24 -13.35 9.02
C ASN A 263 11.75 -13.33 9.32
N PRO A 264 12.54 -14.29 8.81
CA PRO A 264 13.94 -14.41 9.20
C PRO A 264 14.77 -13.21 8.72
N GLY A 265 15.38 -12.50 9.66
CA GLY A 265 16.24 -11.34 9.39
C GLY A 265 15.49 -10.04 9.08
N ALA A 266 14.15 -10.03 9.14
CA ALA A 266 13.39 -8.79 9.15
C ALA A 266 13.47 -8.12 10.52
N ARG A 267 13.30 -6.80 10.54
CA ARG A 267 13.18 -6.02 11.78
C ARG A 267 11.71 -5.93 12.19
N MET A 268 11.45 -6.04 13.48
CA MET A 268 10.14 -5.70 14.03
C MET A 268 9.98 -4.17 14.09
N SER A 269 8.76 -3.67 14.07
CA SER A 269 8.48 -2.23 14.14
C SER A 269 9.24 -1.50 15.25
N PRO A 270 9.34 -2.00 16.50
CA PRO A 270 10.10 -1.32 17.56
C PRO A 270 11.62 -1.34 17.36
N GLU A 271 12.14 -2.12 16.42
CA GLU A 271 13.57 -2.18 16.07
C GLU A 271 13.93 -1.22 14.93
N ILE A 272 12.94 -0.61 14.29
CA ILE A 272 13.15 0.33 13.20
C ILE A 272 13.28 1.72 13.82
N ALA A 273 14.46 2.32 13.70
CA ALA A 273 14.65 3.70 14.13
C ALA A 273 13.79 4.63 13.28
N GLY A 274 12.78 5.22 13.90
CA GLY A 274 11.94 6.23 13.28
C GLY A 274 12.43 7.61 13.63
N PRO A 275 13.14 8.31 12.79
CA PRO A 275 13.25 9.74 12.91
C PRO A 275 12.11 10.42 12.22
N PRO A 276 11.83 11.62 12.66
CA PRO A 276 10.85 12.48 12.04
C PRO A 276 11.09 12.76 10.56
N SER A 277 12.35 12.85 10.13
CA SER A 277 12.74 13.22 8.75
C SER A 277 13.27 12.04 7.92
N TYR A 278 12.90 10.83 8.24
CA TYR A 278 13.50 9.62 7.68
C TYR A 278 13.42 9.49 6.14
N TRP A 279 12.49 10.17 5.51
CA TRP A 279 12.39 10.24 4.06
C TRP A 279 13.46 11.14 3.41
N LEU A 280 14.00 12.10 4.16
CA LEU A 280 14.87 13.17 3.65
C LEU A 280 16.34 12.92 3.92
N GLU A 281 16.69 12.05 4.86
CA GLU A 281 18.04 11.78 5.25
C GLU A 281 18.54 10.47 4.63
N PRO A 282 19.78 10.46 4.06
CA PRO A 282 20.41 9.24 3.57
C PRO A 282 20.54 8.20 4.67
N ARG A 283 20.25 6.93 4.37
CA ARG A 283 20.37 5.82 5.30
C ARG A 283 21.00 4.61 4.65
N ASP A 284 21.80 3.91 5.43
CA ASP A 284 22.38 2.63 5.05
C ASP A 284 21.45 1.42 5.33
N GLU A 285 20.27 1.70 5.87
CA GLU A 285 19.25 0.70 6.22
C GLU A 285 17.94 0.96 5.49
N ALA A 286 17.23 -0.09 5.13
CA ALA A 286 15.88 0.02 4.59
C ALA A 286 14.90 0.61 5.61
N LEU A 287 13.82 1.24 5.14
CA LEU A 287 12.84 1.93 5.98
C LEU A 287 11.73 1.01 6.51
N THR A 288 11.62 -0.20 5.98
CA THR A 288 10.62 -1.16 6.43
C THR A 288 11.25 -2.30 7.23
N GLY A 289 10.45 -3.05 7.94
CA GLY A 289 10.87 -4.27 8.63
C GLY A 289 10.86 -5.47 7.71
N GLY A 290 9.67 -6.04 7.54
CA GLY A 290 9.46 -7.20 6.70
C GLY A 290 8.09 -7.19 6.03
N ALA A 291 7.92 -8.04 5.02
CA ALA A 291 6.63 -8.35 4.43
C ALA A 291 6.41 -9.86 4.40
N CYS A 292 5.13 -10.24 4.41
CA CYS A 292 4.68 -11.62 4.30
C CYS A 292 3.58 -11.69 3.26
N VAL A 293 3.70 -12.66 2.34
CA VAL A 293 2.65 -13.03 1.39
C VAL A 293 2.30 -14.49 1.59
N ILE A 294 1.02 -14.81 1.61
CA ILE A 294 0.50 -16.18 1.71
C ILE A 294 -0.42 -16.40 0.52
N VAL A 295 -0.19 -17.48 -0.22
CA VAL A 295 -1.01 -17.86 -1.38
C VAL A 295 -1.60 -19.23 -1.15
N ILE A 296 -2.87 -19.38 -1.47
CA ILE A 296 -3.65 -20.60 -1.30
C ILE A 296 -4.30 -20.95 -2.64
N ASP A 297 -3.95 -22.10 -3.20
CA ASP A 297 -4.55 -22.62 -4.42
C ASP A 297 -5.69 -23.60 -4.08
N PRO A 298 -6.96 -23.18 -4.22
CA PRO A 298 -8.08 -24.05 -3.91
C PRO A 298 -8.28 -25.19 -4.90
N SER A 299 -7.61 -25.17 -6.06
CA SER A 299 -7.74 -26.23 -7.07
C SER A 299 -7.28 -27.61 -6.60
N HIS A 300 -6.52 -27.67 -5.51
CA HIS A 300 -6.09 -28.92 -4.89
C HIS A 300 -7.22 -29.70 -4.18
N TRP A 301 -8.33 -29.04 -3.84
CA TRP A 301 -9.47 -29.67 -3.14
C TRP A 301 -10.84 -29.21 -3.65
N MET A 302 -10.88 -28.30 -4.61
CA MET A 302 -12.11 -27.83 -5.26
C MET A 302 -12.00 -28.01 -6.78
N PRO A 303 -13.09 -28.33 -7.47
CA PRO A 303 -13.14 -28.25 -8.91
C PRO A 303 -12.74 -26.87 -9.45
N ALA A 304 -12.17 -26.85 -10.65
CA ALA A 304 -11.80 -25.60 -11.31
C ALA A 304 -12.99 -24.64 -11.40
N GLY A 305 -12.78 -23.37 -11.02
CA GLY A 305 -13.79 -22.33 -11.03
C GLY A 305 -14.76 -22.34 -9.83
N GLU A 306 -14.77 -23.40 -9.00
CA GLU A 306 -15.72 -23.46 -7.86
C GLU A 306 -15.45 -22.36 -6.84
N ALA A 307 -14.17 -22.02 -6.56
CA ALA A 307 -13.84 -20.93 -5.63
C ALA A 307 -14.42 -19.60 -6.10
N GLY A 308 -14.30 -19.27 -7.40
CA GLY A 308 -14.92 -18.08 -7.99
C GLY A 308 -16.45 -18.09 -7.88
N ALA A 309 -17.09 -19.21 -8.25
CA ALA A 309 -18.53 -19.34 -8.13
C ALA A 309 -19.03 -19.24 -6.66
N ARG A 310 -18.21 -19.63 -5.69
CA ARG A 310 -18.52 -19.43 -4.26
C ARG A 310 -18.36 -17.97 -3.84
N SER A 311 -17.35 -17.29 -4.37
CA SER A 311 -17.19 -15.83 -4.18
C SER A 311 -18.40 -15.08 -4.74
N ASP A 312 -18.90 -15.44 -5.92
CA ASP A 312 -20.09 -14.83 -6.51
C ASP A 312 -21.33 -14.99 -5.61
N ARG A 313 -21.56 -16.19 -5.07
CA ARG A 313 -22.67 -16.41 -4.11
C ARG A 313 -22.52 -15.57 -2.84
N LEU A 314 -21.29 -15.34 -2.37
CA LEU A 314 -21.03 -14.45 -1.23
C LEU A 314 -21.35 -13.01 -1.59
N VAL A 315 -20.91 -12.54 -2.77
CA VAL A 315 -21.22 -11.19 -3.29
C VAL A 315 -22.72 -10.99 -3.35
N ASP A 316 -23.47 -11.93 -3.96
CA ASP A 316 -24.93 -11.86 -4.10
C ASP A 316 -25.62 -11.82 -2.73
N ALA A 317 -25.17 -12.65 -1.78
CA ALA A 317 -25.73 -12.68 -0.42
C ALA A 317 -25.50 -11.36 0.32
N VAL A 318 -24.32 -10.77 0.21
CA VAL A 318 -24.00 -9.49 0.84
C VAL A 318 -24.81 -8.35 0.21
N LYS A 319 -24.85 -8.29 -1.12
CA LYS A 319 -25.60 -7.25 -1.84
C LYS A 319 -27.10 -7.39 -1.70
N GLY A 320 -27.60 -8.61 -1.60
CA GLY A 320 -29.02 -8.92 -1.36
C GLY A 320 -29.46 -8.68 0.09
N ALA A 321 -28.58 -8.38 1.02
CA ALA A 321 -28.94 -8.16 2.41
C ALA A 321 -29.83 -6.92 2.59
N LYS A 322 -30.75 -6.98 3.56
CA LYS A 322 -31.62 -5.85 3.87
C LYS A 322 -30.80 -4.62 4.31
N ARG A 323 -30.96 -3.54 3.58
CA ARG A 323 -30.27 -2.27 3.83
C ARG A 323 -30.86 -1.53 5.02
N ARG A 324 -30.02 -0.79 5.75
CA ARG A 324 -30.47 0.18 6.76
C ARG A 324 -31.17 1.36 6.07
N PRO A 325 -32.08 2.05 6.74
CA PRO A 325 -32.65 3.29 6.21
C PRO A 325 -31.53 4.30 5.83
N GLY A 326 -31.70 4.94 4.67
CA GLY A 326 -30.72 5.92 4.16
C GLY A 326 -29.48 5.31 3.49
N VAL A 327 -29.37 3.99 3.38
CA VAL A 327 -28.32 3.31 2.64
C VAL A 327 -28.84 2.90 1.25
N GLU A 328 -28.26 3.48 0.20
CA GLU A 328 -28.70 3.20 -1.18
C GLU A 328 -28.13 1.89 -1.71
N GLU A 329 -26.87 1.54 -1.39
CA GLU A 329 -26.21 0.32 -1.81
C GLU A 329 -25.25 -0.22 -0.73
N ILE A 330 -25.15 -1.55 -0.64
CA ILE A 330 -24.12 -2.23 0.16
C ILE A 330 -22.91 -2.46 -0.74
N HIS A 331 -21.77 -1.89 -0.39
CA HIS A 331 -20.52 -2.06 -1.13
C HIS A 331 -19.66 -3.16 -0.50
N LEU A 332 -19.01 -3.93 -1.34
CA LEU A 332 -17.95 -4.85 -0.95
C LEU A 332 -16.60 -4.13 -0.89
N PRO A 333 -15.67 -4.61 -0.07
CA PRO A 333 -14.29 -4.16 -0.13
C PRO A 333 -13.71 -4.32 -1.55
N GLY A 334 -13.00 -3.29 -2.04
CA GLY A 334 -12.40 -3.28 -3.37
C GLY A 334 -13.36 -2.99 -4.54
N GLU A 335 -14.68 -3.01 -4.32
CA GLU A 335 -15.68 -2.86 -5.40
C GLU A 335 -15.57 -1.53 -6.14
N ARG A 336 -15.33 -0.42 -5.44
CA ARG A 336 -15.15 0.90 -6.08
C ARG A 336 -14.01 0.88 -7.08
N GLY A 337 -12.86 0.34 -6.68
CA GLY A 337 -11.69 0.21 -7.56
C GLY A 337 -12.00 -0.62 -8.80
N TRP A 338 -12.70 -1.74 -8.65
CA TRP A 338 -13.12 -2.55 -9.79
C TRP A 338 -14.07 -1.81 -10.73
N ARG A 339 -15.02 -1.07 -10.19
CA ARG A 339 -15.93 -0.24 -11.00
C ARG A 339 -15.15 0.82 -11.78
N THR A 340 -14.21 1.51 -11.13
CA THR A 340 -13.35 2.49 -11.80
C THR A 340 -12.55 1.86 -12.93
N MET A 341 -11.85 0.75 -12.67
CA MET A 341 -11.10 0.04 -13.70
C MET A 341 -11.97 -0.46 -14.86
N ALA A 342 -13.17 -0.97 -14.56
CA ALA A 342 -14.07 -1.53 -15.58
C ALA A 342 -14.63 -0.46 -16.52
N THR A 343 -14.69 0.79 -16.11
CA THR A 343 -15.16 1.91 -16.98
C THR A 343 -14.11 2.34 -17.99
N GLY A 344 -12.82 2.06 -17.77
CA GLY A 344 -11.72 2.63 -18.54
C GLY A 344 -11.68 4.16 -18.47
N ALA A 345 -12.32 4.75 -17.45
CA ALA A 345 -12.34 6.20 -17.27
C ALA A 345 -10.94 6.73 -16.97
N PRO A 346 -10.65 7.98 -17.35
CA PRO A 346 -9.41 8.64 -16.99
C PRO A 346 -9.19 8.63 -15.46
N VAL A 347 -7.92 8.63 -15.08
CA VAL A 347 -7.50 8.73 -13.66
C VAL A 347 -7.79 10.14 -13.16
N ARG A 348 -8.48 10.22 -12.03
CA ARG A 348 -8.72 11.48 -11.33
C ARG A 348 -7.54 11.79 -10.42
N ILE A 349 -6.99 13.00 -10.51
CA ILE A 349 -5.77 13.42 -9.81
C ILE A 349 -6.07 14.72 -9.06
N LEU A 350 -5.65 14.80 -7.80
CA LEU A 350 -5.71 16.05 -7.05
C LEU A 350 -4.71 17.07 -7.63
N PRO A 351 -5.07 18.36 -7.79
CA PRO A 351 -4.18 19.38 -8.35
C PRO A 351 -2.81 19.43 -7.67
N ALA A 352 -2.76 19.33 -6.34
CA ALA A 352 -1.50 19.33 -5.60
C ALA A 352 -0.61 18.12 -5.94
N HIS A 353 -1.18 16.94 -6.17
CA HIS A 353 -0.40 15.76 -6.59
C HIS A 353 0.13 15.93 -8.02
N TRP A 354 -0.66 16.52 -8.90
CA TRP A 354 -0.21 16.82 -10.25
C TRP A 354 0.94 17.83 -10.26
N GLU A 355 0.82 18.91 -9.51
CA GLU A 355 1.88 19.92 -9.39
C GLU A 355 3.20 19.31 -8.85
N SER A 356 3.12 18.50 -7.78
CA SER A 356 4.28 17.78 -7.26
C SER A 356 4.87 16.83 -8.31
N PHE A 357 4.03 16.11 -9.04
CA PHE A 357 4.46 15.20 -10.09
C PHE A 357 5.18 15.93 -11.25
N VAL A 358 4.65 17.07 -11.70
CA VAL A 358 5.31 17.90 -12.73
C VAL A 358 6.69 18.34 -12.27
N GLN A 359 6.83 18.79 -11.02
CA GLN A 359 8.13 19.15 -10.44
C GLN A 359 9.11 17.96 -10.40
N ILE A 360 8.62 16.76 -10.11
CA ILE A 360 9.42 15.54 -10.16
C ILE A 360 9.91 15.27 -11.58
N VAL A 361 9.03 15.33 -12.58
CA VAL A 361 9.36 15.13 -14.00
C VAL A 361 10.43 16.13 -14.46
N GLU A 362 10.24 17.42 -14.18
CA GLU A 362 11.18 18.48 -14.55
C GLU A 362 12.55 18.31 -13.86
N SER A 363 12.56 17.84 -12.62
CA SER A 363 13.77 17.66 -11.83
C SER A 363 14.70 16.55 -12.33
N VAL A 364 14.19 15.66 -13.20
CA VAL A 364 14.99 14.64 -13.90
C VAL A 364 15.28 15.01 -15.36
N GLY A 365 14.98 16.26 -15.75
CA GLY A 365 15.26 16.76 -17.09
C GLY A 365 14.21 16.40 -18.15
N LEU A 366 13.05 15.87 -17.74
CA LEU A 366 11.93 15.55 -18.60
C LEU A 366 10.89 16.67 -18.60
N THR A 367 9.95 16.63 -19.56
CA THR A 367 8.77 17.51 -19.58
C THR A 367 7.52 16.69 -19.90
N ILE A 368 6.37 17.09 -19.36
CA ILE A 368 5.09 16.41 -19.62
C ILE A 368 4.79 16.39 -21.14
N ASP A 369 5.01 17.49 -21.85
CA ASP A 369 4.78 17.57 -23.29
C ASP A 369 5.72 16.65 -24.09
N GLY A 370 7.00 16.56 -23.68
CA GLY A 370 7.96 15.63 -24.25
C GLY A 370 7.56 14.17 -24.05
N LEU A 371 7.17 13.82 -22.85
CA LEU A 371 6.66 12.47 -22.53
C LEU A 371 5.40 12.13 -23.32
N ARG A 372 4.46 13.07 -23.46
CA ARG A 372 3.24 12.88 -24.24
C ARG A 372 3.55 12.64 -25.73
N ALA A 373 4.47 13.42 -26.29
CA ALA A 373 4.92 13.24 -27.66
C ALA A 373 5.59 11.87 -27.89
N SER A 374 6.42 11.39 -26.96
CA SER A 374 7.09 10.08 -27.05
C SER A 374 6.10 8.93 -26.87
N HIS A 375 5.20 9.01 -25.88
CA HIS A 375 4.15 8.02 -25.66
C HIS A 375 3.27 7.82 -26.90
N THR A 376 2.88 8.93 -27.57
CA THR A 376 2.07 8.88 -28.80
C THR A 376 2.82 8.22 -29.96
N ARG A 377 4.15 8.30 -30.01
CA ARG A 377 4.98 7.63 -31.01
C ARG A 377 5.25 6.16 -30.74
N GLY A 378 4.91 5.68 -29.55
CA GLY A 378 5.20 4.31 -29.10
C GLY A 378 6.68 4.05 -28.76
N GLU A 379 7.39 5.10 -28.37
CA GLU A 379 8.80 5.09 -27.98
C GLU A 379 9.00 4.72 -26.51
#